data_c1193ef379575e15a2510a77f31f853c
#
_entry.id   c1193ef379575e15a2510a77f31f853c
#
_cell.length_a   1.000
_cell.length_b   1.000
_cell.length_c   1.000
_cell.angle_alpha   90.00
_cell.angle_beta   90.00
_cell.angle_gamma   90.00
#
_symmetry.space_group_name_H-M   'P 1'
#
loop_
_entity.id
_entity.type
_entity.pdbx_description
1 polymer ?
#
loop_
_entity_poly.entity_id
_entity_poly.type
_entity_poly.pdbx_seq_one_letter_code
_entity_poly.pdbx_strand_id
1 'polypeptide(L)'
;MLRKLNIETNFDTIYIGGIMMEKLEGLIAPNFSLKNEKGEIVSLKDFAGKKYVVLYFYPKDATPGCTTEACDFKNAYTSFTDLNAVILGVSADDEKAHTKFINKHGLPFSLLVDDTHEVSEAYGVWKLKKNFGKEYMGIERSTFLIDPTGTIVKEWNKVKVDGHVEEALLTLRSLVTEGQ
;
A
#
# COMPACT_ATOMS: atom_id res chain seq x y z
N MET A 1 -22.47 -36.55 -20.71
CA MET A 1 -23.24 -35.68 -19.79
C MET A 1 -22.26 -34.92 -18.93
N LEU A 2 -21.87 -33.69 -19.34
CA LEU A 2 -20.90 -32.87 -18.66
C LEU A 2 -21.65 -32.05 -17.61
N ARG A 3 -21.39 -32.31 -16.33
CA ARG A 3 -21.87 -31.46 -15.23
C ARG A 3 -21.13 -30.12 -15.28
N LYS A 4 -21.85 -29.03 -15.54
CA LYS A 4 -21.39 -27.67 -15.32
C LYS A 4 -21.15 -27.47 -13.82
N LEU A 5 -19.89 -27.35 -13.43
CA LEU A 5 -19.52 -26.79 -12.15
C LEU A 5 -19.74 -25.27 -12.24
N ASN A 6 -20.81 -24.80 -11.62
CA ASN A 6 -20.97 -23.38 -11.32
C ASN A 6 -19.98 -23.04 -10.20
N ILE A 7 -18.85 -22.48 -10.57
CA ILE A 7 -17.98 -21.77 -9.66
C ILE A 7 -18.40 -20.30 -9.76
N GLU A 8 -19.26 -19.86 -8.84
CA GLU A 8 -19.46 -18.44 -8.61
C GLU A 8 -18.20 -17.92 -7.91
N THR A 9 -17.25 -17.46 -8.68
CA THR A 9 -16.10 -16.71 -8.18
C THR A 9 -16.45 -15.23 -8.22
N ASN A 10 -16.76 -14.66 -7.07
CA ASN A 10 -16.75 -13.21 -6.87
C ASN A 10 -15.30 -12.72 -6.94
N PHE A 11 -14.80 -12.52 -8.14
CA PHE A 11 -13.52 -11.87 -8.38
C PHE A 11 -13.79 -10.43 -8.79
N ASP A 12 -13.39 -9.49 -7.93
CA ASP A 12 -13.19 -8.11 -8.33
C ASP A 12 -11.97 -8.08 -9.28
N THR A 13 -12.23 -8.31 -10.55
CA THR A 13 -11.20 -8.35 -11.59
C THR A 13 -10.81 -6.94 -11.99
N ILE A 14 -9.53 -6.61 -11.83
CA ILE A 14 -8.97 -5.34 -12.25
C ILE A 14 -8.37 -5.50 -13.64
N TYR A 15 -8.81 -4.69 -14.62
CA TYR A 15 -8.25 -4.66 -15.98
C TYR A 15 -7.15 -3.60 -16.08
N ILE A 16 -5.92 -4.01 -16.37
CA ILE A 16 -4.82 -3.10 -16.74
C ILE A 16 -4.29 -3.54 -18.11
N GLY A 17 -4.41 -2.65 -19.11
CA GLY A 17 -3.85 -2.89 -20.44
C GLY A 17 -4.32 -4.17 -21.15
N GLY A 18 -5.57 -4.61 -20.89
CA GLY A 18 -6.13 -5.84 -21.48
C GLY A 18 -5.75 -7.13 -20.77
N ILE A 19 -5.03 -7.05 -19.66
CA ILE A 19 -4.69 -8.19 -18.79
C ILE A 19 -5.63 -8.18 -17.60
N MET A 20 -6.29 -9.31 -17.33
CA MET A 20 -7.07 -9.50 -16.11
C MET A 20 -6.09 -9.64 -14.95
N MET A 21 -6.03 -8.63 -14.07
CA MET A 21 -5.30 -8.76 -12.82
C MET A 21 -6.27 -9.18 -11.71
N GLU A 22 -6.02 -10.33 -11.16
CA GLU A 22 -6.67 -10.80 -9.94
C GLU A 22 -6.21 -9.94 -8.75
N LYS A 23 -7.02 -9.88 -7.70
CA LYS A 23 -6.56 -9.33 -6.43
C LYS A 23 -5.25 -10.00 -6.04
N LEU A 24 -4.33 -9.21 -5.51
CA LEU A 24 -3.02 -9.71 -5.07
C LEU A 24 -3.10 -10.40 -3.69
N GLU A 25 -4.22 -10.28 -2.97
CA GLU A 25 -4.43 -10.92 -1.67
C GLU A 25 -4.27 -12.44 -1.78
N GLY A 26 -3.42 -13.00 -0.94
CA GLY A 26 -3.04 -14.41 -0.96
C GLY A 26 -1.81 -14.74 -1.83
N LEU A 27 -1.35 -13.79 -2.65
CA LEU A 27 -0.17 -13.98 -3.49
C LEU A 27 1.09 -13.45 -2.83
N ILE A 28 2.25 -13.89 -3.34
CA ILE A 28 3.53 -13.29 -2.98
C ILE A 28 3.56 -11.86 -3.48
N ALA A 29 3.91 -10.93 -2.58
CA ALA A 29 3.99 -9.52 -2.91
C ALA A 29 5.08 -9.26 -3.96
N PRO A 30 4.80 -8.42 -4.98
CA PRO A 30 5.83 -7.99 -5.91
C PRO A 30 7.03 -7.37 -5.18
N ASN A 31 8.23 -7.81 -5.50
CA ASN A 31 9.45 -7.22 -4.97
C ASN A 31 9.61 -5.77 -5.42
N PHE A 32 10.19 -4.96 -4.55
CA PHE A 32 10.59 -3.62 -4.90
C PHE A 32 11.91 -3.23 -4.23
N SER A 33 12.58 -2.26 -4.82
CA SER A 33 13.71 -1.54 -4.24
C SER A 33 13.58 -0.09 -4.65
N LEU A 34 13.19 0.76 -3.71
CA LEU A 34 12.93 2.17 -3.93
C LEU A 34 13.76 3.03 -2.98
N LYS A 35 14.10 4.24 -3.41
CA LYS A 35 14.70 5.22 -2.51
C LYS A 35 13.67 5.76 -1.53
N ASN A 36 14.09 5.99 -0.30
CA ASN A 36 13.32 6.75 0.67
C ASN A 36 13.61 8.26 0.54
N GLU A 37 13.05 9.05 1.43
CA GLU A 37 13.22 10.51 1.51
C GLU A 37 14.67 10.96 1.71
N LYS A 38 15.55 10.06 2.17
CA LYS A 38 16.99 10.31 2.38
C LYS A 38 17.86 9.81 1.24
N GLY A 39 17.27 9.24 0.19
CA GLY A 39 18.00 8.61 -0.90
C GLY A 39 18.54 7.21 -0.60
N GLU A 40 18.19 6.63 0.53
CA GLU A 40 18.59 5.27 0.91
C GLU A 40 17.66 4.25 0.23
N ILE A 41 18.21 3.14 -0.22
CA ILE A 41 17.44 2.07 -0.85
C ILE A 41 16.72 1.24 0.23
N VAL A 42 15.41 1.13 0.09
CA VAL A 42 14.53 0.28 0.90
C VAL A 42 13.93 -0.79 -0.01
N SER A 43 14.14 -2.04 0.34
CA SER A 43 13.65 -3.20 -0.41
C SER A 43 12.69 -4.03 0.44
N LEU A 44 11.68 -4.62 -0.20
CA LEU A 44 10.73 -5.49 0.51
C LEU A 44 11.45 -6.65 1.20
N LYS A 45 12.46 -7.24 0.57
CA LYS A 45 13.26 -8.33 1.11
C LYS A 45 14.01 -7.99 2.40
N ASP A 46 14.22 -6.70 2.71
CA ASP A 46 14.86 -6.27 3.96
C ASP A 46 14.04 -6.67 5.20
N PHE A 47 12.76 -6.89 5.01
CA PHE A 47 11.81 -7.26 6.07
C PHE A 47 11.44 -8.75 6.08
N ALA A 48 11.90 -9.51 5.10
CA ALA A 48 11.60 -10.94 4.96
C ALA A 48 12.05 -11.74 6.18
N GLY A 49 11.14 -12.54 6.75
CA GLY A 49 11.39 -13.32 7.95
C GLY A 49 11.46 -12.50 9.25
N LYS A 50 11.23 -11.18 9.18
CA LYS A 50 11.46 -10.26 10.31
C LYS A 50 10.22 -9.48 10.72
N LYS A 51 9.54 -8.85 9.78
CA LYS A 51 8.45 -7.90 10.05
C LYS A 51 7.28 -8.04 9.10
N TYR A 52 6.10 -7.65 9.58
CA TYR A 52 4.99 -7.28 8.72
C TYR A 52 5.30 -5.94 8.04
N VAL A 53 4.82 -5.76 6.82
CA VAL A 53 4.93 -4.49 6.09
C VAL A 53 3.53 -3.97 5.79
N VAL A 54 3.25 -2.77 6.27
CA VAL A 54 2.07 -1.99 5.88
C VAL A 54 2.53 -1.05 4.77
N LEU A 55 2.25 -1.43 3.53
CA LEU A 55 2.62 -0.69 2.33
C LEU A 55 1.41 0.07 1.82
N TYR A 56 1.40 1.39 1.95
CA TYR A 56 0.28 2.19 1.47
C TYR A 56 0.69 3.11 0.33
N PHE A 57 -0.10 3.06 -0.75
CA PHE A 57 0.05 3.89 -1.93
C PHE A 57 -0.91 5.07 -1.84
N TYR A 58 -0.42 6.27 -2.10
CA TYR A 58 -1.21 7.48 -2.06
C TYR A 58 -0.89 8.41 -3.23
N PRO A 59 -1.86 9.25 -3.68
CA PRO A 59 -1.71 10.02 -4.91
C PRO A 59 -0.61 11.08 -4.88
N LYS A 60 -0.49 11.87 -3.81
CA LYS A 60 0.43 13.01 -3.79
C LYS A 60 0.66 13.57 -2.39
N ASP A 61 1.91 13.90 -2.08
CA ASP A 61 2.29 14.62 -0.85
C ASP A 61 1.52 15.94 -0.69
N ALA A 62 1.30 16.31 0.57
CA ALA A 62 0.72 17.58 0.97
C ALA A 62 -0.72 17.85 0.48
N THR A 63 -1.40 16.88 -0.10
CA THR A 63 -2.84 16.95 -0.37
C THR A 63 -3.64 16.65 0.90
N PRO A 64 -4.89 17.17 1.05
CA PRO A 64 -5.64 17.00 2.31
C PRO A 64 -5.84 15.56 2.74
N GLY A 65 -6.32 14.69 1.86
CA GLY A 65 -6.56 13.27 2.15
C GLY A 65 -5.28 12.51 2.47
N CYS A 66 -4.21 12.77 1.72
CA CYS A 66 -2.92 12.11 1.97
C CYS A 66 -2.28 12.59 3.28
N THR A 67 -2.46 13.85 3.64
CA THR A 67 -2.02 14.40 4.93
C THR A 67 -2.77 13.75 6.08
N THR A 68 -4.09 13.62 5.99
CA THR A 68 -4.90 12.95 7.02
C THR A 68 -4.47 11.51 7.20
N GLU A 69 -4.33 10.75 6.11
CA GLU A 69 -3.89 9.35 6.16
C GLU A 69 -2.51 9.19 6.80
N ALA A 70 -1.54 10.02 6.40
CA ALA A 70 -0.19 10.00 6.98
C ALA A 70 -0.21 10.33 8.48
N CYS A 71 -1.01 11.30 8.90
CA CYS A 71 -1.16 11.66 10.31
C CYS A 71 -1.87 10.56 11.11
N ASP A 72 -2.84 9.88 10.54
CA ASP A 72 -3.50 8.73 11.18
C ASP A 72 -2.51 7.59 11.40
N PHE A 73 -1.67 7.27 10.41
CA PHE A 73 -0.58 6.31 10.58
C PHE A 73 0.44 6.76 11.63
N LYS A 74 0.81 8.04 11.65
CA LYS A 74 1.68 8.61 12.69
C LYS A 74 1.09 8.40 14.08
N ASN A 75 -0.19 8.71 14.27
CA ASN A 75 -0.85 8.57 15.56
C ASN A 75 -0.93 7.12 16.05
N ALA A 76 -1.03 6.17 15.12
CA ALA A 76 -1.06 4.73 15.40
C ALA A 76 0.33 4.05 15.32
N TYR A 77 1.39 4.80 15.05
CA TYR A 77 2.73 4.26 14.75
C TYR A 77 3.24 3.29 15.81
N THR A 78 3.18 3.65 17.08
CA THR A 78 3.63 2.81 18.19
C THR A 78 2.84 1.49 18.24
N SER A 79 1.53 1.54 17.99
CA SER A 79 0.70 0.33 17.97
C SER A 79 1.11 -0.64 16.83
N PHE A 80 1.47 -0.11 15.67
CA PHE A 80 2.00 -0.94 14.58
C PHE A 80 3.38 -1.52 14.91
N THR A 81 4.29 -0.72 15.43
CA THR A 81 5.64 -1.19 15.79
C THR A 81 5.63 -2.21 16.92
N ASP A 82 4.72 -2.09 17.88
CA ASP A 82 4.51 -3.06 18.96
C ASP A 82 4.03 -4.44 18.40
N LEU A 83 3.36 -4.44 17.26
CA LEU A 83 2.97 -5.64 16.53
C LEU A 83 4.03 -6.13 15.52
N ASN A 84 5.25 -5.61 15.62
CA ASN A 84 6.37 -5.94 14.73
C ASN A 84 6.06 -5.63 13.25
N ALA A 85 5.46 -4.49 12.99
CA ALA A 85 5.17 -4.00 11.65
C ALA A 85 5.93 -2.72 11.33
N VAL A 86 6.34 -2.57 10.06
CA VAL A 86 6.86 -1.34 9.50
C VAL A 86 5.80 -0.69 8.60
N ILE A 87 5.72 0.63 8.63
CA ILE A 87 4.85 1.41 7.75
C ILE A 87 5.70 2.06 6.66
N LEU A 88 5.34 1.85 5.41
CA LEU A 88 5.98 2.45 4.24
C LEU A 88 4.92 3.10 3.36
N GLY A 89 5.05 4.41 3.12
CA GLY A 89 4.21 5.11 2.15
C GLY A 89 4.90 5.17 0.80
N VAL A 90 4.14 5.10 -0.28
CA VAL A 90 4.64 5.15 -1.66
C VAL A 90 3.83 6.14 -2.49
N SER A 91 4.51 7.05 -3.15
CA SER A 91 3.94 7.90 -4.19
C SER A 91 4.97 8.20 -5.28
N ALA A 92 4.55 8.92 -6.32
CA ALA A 92 5.44 9.35 -7.40
C ALA A 92 6.21 10.64 -7.08
N ASP A 93 6.00 11.23 -5.91
CA ASP A 93 6.73 12.41 -5.46
C ASP A 93 8.22 12.10 -5.25
N ASP A 94 9.05 13.11 -5.42
CA ASP A 94 10.50 12.98 -5.27
C ASP A 94 10.98 13.04 -3.79
N GLU A 95 12.26 12.78 -3.58
CA GLU A 95 12.89 12.79 -2.26
C GLU A 95 12.71 14.13 -1.53
N LYS A 96 12.78 15.24 -2.27
CA LYS A 96 12.64 16.59 -1.70
C LYS A 96 11.20 16.85 -1.21
N ALA A 97 10.21 16.47 -1.99
CA ALA A 97 8.79 16.58 -1.61
C ALA A 97 8.50 15.70 -0.39
N HIS A 98 8.97 14.46 -0.38
CA HIS A 98 8.83 13.55 0.76
C HIS A 98 9.49 14.10 2.03
N THR A 99 10.71 14.62 1.92
CA THR A 99 11.42 15.23 3.06
C THR A 99 10.64 16.41 3.65
N LYS A 100 10.12 17.28 2.78
CA LYS A 100 9.30 18.42 3.21
C LYS A 100 8.02 17.97 3.92
N PHE A 101 7.36 16.96 3.36
CA PHE A 101 6.11 16.41 3.92
C PHE A 101 6.35 15.75 5.30
N ILE A 102 7.38 14.91 5.40
CA ILE A 102 7.79 14.28 6.67
C ILE A 102 8.13 15.32 7.73
N ASN A 103 8.95 16.33 7.40
CA ASN A 103 9.36 17.35 8.34
C ASN A 103 8.19 18.21 8.81
N LYS A 104 7.29 18.57 7.90
CA LYS A 104 6.11 19.38 8.22
C LYS A 104 5.17 18.70 9.23
N HIS A 105 4.99 17.39 9.10
CA HIS A 105 4.02 16.62 9.90
C HIS A 105 4.67 15.74 10.96
N GLY A 106 6.01 15.67 11.02
CA GLY A 106 6.72 14.82 11.97
C GLY A 106 6.42 13.34 11.77
N LEU A 107 6.42 12.87 10.53
CA LEU A 107 6.12 11.46 10.23
C LEU A 107 7.27 10.56 10.70
N PRO A 108 6.99 9.50 11.49
CA PRO A 108 8.03 8.63 12.04
C PRO A 108 8.41 7.44 11.15
N PHE A 109 7.89 7.39 9.93
CA PHE A 109 8.13 6.32 8.95
C PHE A 109 8.60 6.89 7.61
N SER A 110 9.20 6.04 6.78
CA SER A 110 9.73 6.43 5.48
C SER A 110 8.66 6.54 4.41
N LEU A 111 8.86 7.47 3.49
CA LEU A 111 8.12 7.61 2.24
C LEU A 111 9.03 7.24 1.08
N LEU A 112 8.55 6.36 0.22
CA LEU A 112 9.32 5.80 -0.90
C LEU A 112 8.98 6.50 -2.21
N VAL A 113 10.00 6.68 -3.04
CA VAL A 113 9.91 7.36 -4.33
C VAL A 113 9.69 6.36 -5.45
N ASP A 114 8.51 6.36 -6.05
CA ASP A 114 8.16 5.54 -7.23
C ASP A 114 7.88 6.46 -8.43
N ASP A 115 8.88 7.25 -8.82
CA ASP A 115 8.77 8.25 -9.87
C ASP A 115 8.63 7.65 -11.27
N THR A 116 9.04 6.41 -11.46
CA THR A 116 8.84 5.65 -12.71
C THR A 116 7.48 4.92 -12.77
N HIS A 117 6.74 4.88 -11.68
CA HIS A 117 5.47 4.16 -11.52
C HIS A 117 5.56 2.63 -11.63
N GLU A 118 6.74 2.06 -11.70
CA GLU A 118 6.93 0.62 -11.88
C GLU A 118 6.35 -0.20 -10.73
N VAL A 119 6.55 0.24 -9.49
CA VAL A 119 6.02 -0.45 -8.31
C VAL A 119 4.51 -0.24 -8.20
N SER A 120 4.02 0.95 -8.47
CA SER A 120 2.58 1.24 -8.52
C SER A 120 1.87 0.40 -9.58
N GLU A 121 2.50 0.18 -10.74
CA GLU A 121 1.98 -0.72 -11.77
C GLU A 121 2.00 -2.19 -11.32
N ALA A 122 3.10 -2.65 -10.72
CA ALA A 122 3.23 -4.01 -10.23
C ALA A 122 2.19 -4.37 -9.16
N TYR A 123 1.81 -3.42 -8.32
CA TYR A 123 0.77 -3.57 -7.30
C TYR A 123 -0.64 -3.27 -7.83
N GLY A 124 -0.79 -2.95 -9.11
CA GLY A 124 -2.09 -2.71 -9.74
C GLY A 124 -2.80 -1.43 -9.30
N VAL A 125 -2.07 -0.45 -8.78
CA VAL A 125 -2.64 0.81 -8.24
C VAL A 125 -2.44 2.01 -9.16
N TRP A 126 -1.66 1.87 -10.24
CA TRP A 126 -1.49 2.90 -11.25
C TRP A 126 -2.64 2.82 -12.26
N LYS A 127 -3.58 3.77 -12.22
CA LYS A 127 -4.85 3.68 -12.91
C LYS A 127 -5.24 4.95 -13.63
N LEU A 128 -6.09 4.79 -14.65
CA LEU A 128 -6.75 5.89 -15.32
C LEU A 128 -7.78 6.52 -14.37
N LYS A 129 -7.63 7.81 -14.13
CA LYS A 129 -8.53 8.63 -13.32
C LYS A 129 -9.21 9.68 -14.17
N LYS A 130 -10.42 10.08 -13.78
CA LYS A 130 -11.16 11.19 -14.39
C LYS A 130 -11.43 12.27 -13.37
N ASN A 131 -11.10 13.50 -13.72
CA ASN A 131 -11.39 14.66 -12.89
C ASN A 131 -11.77 15.84 -13.77
N PHE A 132 -12.95 16.42 -13.53
CA PHE A 132 -13.50 17.54 -14.31
C PHE A 132 -13.45 17.32 -15.84
N GLY A 133 -13.80 16.12 -16.31
CA GLY A 133 -13.79 15.75 -17.73
C GLY A 133 -12.41 15.48 -18.32
N LYS A 134 -11.33 15.58 -17.55
CA LYS A 134 -9.97 15.22 -17.95
C LYS A 134 -9.60 13.83 -17.47
N GLU A 135 -8.97 13.04 -18.34
CA GLU A 135 -8.42 11.74 -18.03
C GLU A 135 -6.92 11.87 -17.76
N TYR A 136 -6.42 11.19 -16.72
CA TYR A 136 -5.01 11.14 -16.39
C TYR A 136 -4.69 9.85 -15.64
N MET A 137 -3.43 9.41 -15.73
CA MET A 137 -2.95 8.28 -14.94
C MET A 137 -2.53 8.75 -13.55
N GLY A 138 -2.87 7.98 -12.54
CA GLY A 138 -2.51 8.29 -11.16
C GLY A 138 -2.64 7.10 -10.22
N ILE A 139 -2.13 7.27 -9.01
CA ILE A 139 -2.22 6.24 -7.97
C ILE A 139 -3.62 6.22 -7.37
N GLU A 140 -4.24 5.06 -7.40
CA GLU A 140 -5.45 4.78 -6.61
C GLU A 140 -5.03 4.45 -5.18
N ARG A 141 -5.53 5.19 -4.22
CA ARG A 141 -5.22 4.98 -2.78
C ARG A 141 -5.51 3.53 -2.39
N SER A 142 -4.46 2.82 -1.99
CA SER A 142 -4.51 1.39 -1.68
C SER A 142 -3.53 1.05 -0.57
N THR A 143 -3.83 0.04 0.24
CA THR A 143 -2.94 -0.45 1.29
C THR A 143 -2.82 -1.96 1.19
N PHE A 144 -1.60 -2.45 1.33
CA PHE A 144 -1.27 -3.87 1.33
C PHE A 144 -0.62 -4.23 2.67
N LEU A 145 -1.15 -5.25 3.32
CA LEU A 145 -0.55 -5.83 4.51
C LEU A 145 0.20 -7.10 4.09
N ILE A 146 1.51 -7.09 4.25
CA ILE A 146 2.42 -8.15 3.84
C ILE A 146 3.00 -8.79 5.08
N ASP A 147 2.91 -10.12 5.18
CA ASP A 147 3.45 -10.85 6.32
C ASP A 147 4.98 -11.10 6.17
N PRO A 148 5.65 -11.61 7.22
CA PRO A 148 7.09 -11.89 7.15
C PRO A 148 7.49 -12.92 6.08
N THR A 149 6.57 -13.74 5.57
CA THR A 149 6.85 -14.67 4.46
C THR A 149 6.83 -13.98 3.09
N GLY A 150 6.42 -12.71 3.04
CA GLY A 150 6.27 -11.96 1.79
C GLY A 150 4.91 -12.13 1.11
N THR A 151 3.95 -12.74 1.79
CA THR A 151 2.59 -12.92 1.28
C THR A 151 1.72 -11.71 1.61
N ILE A 152 0.95 -11.23 0.64
CA ILE A 152 -0.08 -10.22 0.87
C ILE A 152 -1.26 -10.90 1.59
N VAL A 153 -1.42 -10.59 2.87
CA VAL A 153 -2.47 -11.19 3.71
C VAL A 153 -3.75 -10.37 3.74
N LYS A 154 -3.68 -9.10 3.34
CA LYS A 154 -4.83 -8.22 3.19
C LYS A 154 -4.56 -7.11 2.19
N GLU A 155 -5.58 -6.76 1.42
CA GLU A 155 -5.53 -5.69 0.40
C GLU A 155 -6.76 -4.80 0.53
N TRP A 156 -6.53 -3.49 0.58
CA TRP A 156 -7.58 -2.47 0.53
C TRP A 156 -7.38 -1.60 -0.69
N ASN A 157 -8.34 -1.60 -1.58
CA ASN A 157 -8.36 -0.78 -2.79
C ASN A 157 -9.38 0.35 -2.66
N LYS A 158 -9.21 1.44 -3.41
CA LYS A 158 -10.09 2.61 -3.36
C LYS A 158 -10.34 3.10 -1.93
N VAL A 159 -9.27 3.18 -1.16
CA VAL A 159 -9.33 3.50 0.27
C VAL A 159 -10.00 4.85 0.51
N LYS A 160 -10.98 4.86 1.40
CA LYS A 160 -11.48 6.06 2.05
C LYS A 160 -10.67 6.25 3.33
N VAL A 161 -10.12 7.44 3.52
CA VAL A 161 -9.18 7.71 4.62
C VAL A 161 -9.82 7.52 6.01
N ASP A 162 -11.06 7.96 6.17
CA ASP A 162 -11.78 7.86 7.44
C ASP A 162 -11.90 6.42 7.94
N GLY A 163 -11.34 6.16 9.11
CA GLY A 163 -11.35 4.83 9.76
C GLY A 163 -10.40 3.79 9.15
N HIS A 164 -9.70 4.12 8.06
CA HIS A 164 -8.87 3.13 7.35
C HIS A 164 -7.69 2.62 8.18
N VAL A 165 -6.94 3.52 8.79
CA VAL A 165 -5.74 3.15 9.57
C VAL A 165 -6.12 2.31 10.78
N GLU A 166 -7.24 2.62 11.43
CA GLU A 166 -7.77 1.80 12.53
C GLU A 166 -8.16 0.40 12.07
N GLU A 167 -8.83 0.28 10.93
CA GLU A 167 -9.18 -1.01 10.34
C GLU A 167 -7.91 -1.84 10.01
N ALA A 168 -6.89 -1.21 9.42
CA ALA A 168 -5.62 -1.86 9.14
C ALA A 168 -4.93 -2.36 10.41
N LEU A 169 -4.94 -1.54 11.46
CA LEU A 169 -4.37 -1.92 12.77
C LEU A 169 -5.10 -3.10 13.41
N LEU A 170 -6.43 -3.08 13.40
CA LEU A 170 -7.25 -4.17 13.95
C LEU A 170 -7.03 -5.47 13.17
N THR A 171 -6.93 -5.39 11.85
CA THR A 171 -6.64 -6.54 10.98
C THR A 171 -5.27 -7.13 11.31
N LEU A 172 -4.24 -6.30 11.42
CA LEU A 172 -2.89 -6.74 11.80
C LEU A 172 -2.89 -7.40 13.19
N ARG A 173 -3.55 -6.80 14.15
CA ARG A 173 -3.64 -7.33 15.52
C ARG A 173 -4.27 -8.71 15.55
N SER A 174 -5.33 -8.91 14.79
CA SER A 174 -6.00 -10.20 14.63
C SER A 174 -5.06 -11.26 14.06
N LEU A 175 -4.33 -10.94 12.99
CA LEU A 175 -3.37 -11.84 12.35
C LEU A 175 -2.21 -12.24 13.26
N VAL A 176 -1.66 -11.30 14.02
CA VAL A 176 -0.57 -11.57 14.98
C VAL A 176 -1.07 -12.45 16.12
N THR A 177 -2.30 -12.23 16.61
CA THR A 177 -2.88 -13.03 17.70
C THR A 177 -3.19 -14.46 17.24
N GLU A 178 -3.66 -14.66 16.01
CA GLU A 178 -3.95 -16.00 15.44
C GLU A 178 -2.69 -16.82 15.14
N GLY A 179 -1.55 -16.15 14.91
CA GLY A 179 -0.26 -16.77 14.60
C GLY A 179 0.54 -17.26 15.83
N GLN A 180 0.01 -17.10 17.04
CA GLN A 180 0.66 -17.51 18.31
C GLN A 180 0.20 -18.90 18.78
#